data_e57b0be4981c58990f1d1502b25f4618
#
_entry.id   e57b0be4981c58990f1d1502b25f4618
#
_cell.length_a   1.000
_cell.length_b   1.000
_cell.length_c   1.000
_cell.angle_alpha   90.00
_cell.angle_beta   90.00
_cell.angle_gamma   90.00
#
_symmetry.space_group_name_H-M   'P 1'
#
loop_
_entity.id
_entity.type
_entity.pdbx_description
1 polymer ?
#
loop_
_entity_poly.entity_id
_entity_poly.type
_entity_poly.pdbx_seq_one_letter_code
_entity_poly.pdbx_strand_id
1 'polypeptide(L)'
;MEDKQPLNEIRLFLKDENETASLATQFASRLTATDSATETASSGGHIYLRGDLGAGKTSFARAFLRACGVSGRIKSPSYALLESYKVSNLYFYHLDFYRFSDPREWIDAGFRDILQENAIVLIEWPEQAAGLLPPPDIEISLEYADEGRNARITAYSN
;
A
#
# COMPACT_ATOMS: atom_id res chain seq x y z
N MET A 1 20.76 -4.66 6.05
CA MET A 1 19.55 -4.02 5.48
C MET A 1 19.88 -2.56 5.23
N GLU A 2 19.81 -2.17 3.98
CA GLU A 2 20.13 -0.79 3.63
C GLU A 2 18.97 0.12 4.00
N ASP A 3 19.29 1.23 4.67
CA ASP A 3 18.30 2.23 4.99
C ASP A 3 17.93 2.98 3.71
N LYS A 4 16.65 2.95 3.37
CA LYS A 4 16.14 3.74 2.26
C LYS A 4 16.06 5.20 2.66
N GLN A 5 16.48 6.07 1.77
CA GLN A 5 16.42 7.51 2.01
C GLN A 5 15.22 8.11 1.29
N PRO A 6 14.54 9.08 1.90
CA PRO A 6 13.46 9.78 1.19
C PRO A 6 14.01 10.48 -0.04
N LEU A 7 13.44 10.20 -1.21
CA LEU A 7 13.78 10.86 -2.46
C LEU A 7 12.93 12.10 -2.68
N ASN A 8 11.68 12.02 -2.31
CA ASN A 8 10.70 13.04 -2.67
C ASN A 8 9.52 12.97 -1.71
N GLU A 9 9.01 14.13 -1.35
CA GLU A 9 7.81 14.25 -0.50
C GLU A 9 6.84 15.21 -1.16
N ILE A 10 5.60 14.80 -1.31
CA ILE A 10 4.53 15.60 -1.88
C ILE A 10 3.40 15.69 -0.86
N ARG A 11 2.82 16.88 -0.71
CA ARG A 11 1.66 17.10 0.16
C ARG A 11 0.49 17.56 -0.70
N LEU A 12 -0.66 16.92 -0.51
CA LEU A 12 -1.87 17.19 -1.28
C LEU A 12 -3.05 17.29 -0.33
N PHE A 13 -4.04 18.08 -0.73
CA PHE A 13 -5.34 18.07 -0.08
C PHE A 13 -6.32 17.31 -0.97
N LEU A 14 -6.99 16.32 -0.38
CA LEU A 14 -7.98 15.48 -1.05
C LEU A 14 -9.35 15.86 -0.50
N LYS A 15 -10.14 16.54 -1.28
CA LYS A 15 -11.42 17.08 -0.79
C LYS A 15 -12.49 16.01 -0.58
N ASP A 16 -12.40 14.89 -1.29
CA ASP A 16 -13.40 13.82 -1.23
C ASP A 16 -12.80 12.49 -1.66
N GLU A 17 -13.61 11.43 -1.62
CA GLU A 17 -13.17 10.10 -2.01
C GLU A 17 -12.82 9.98 -3.50
N ASN A 18 -13.41 10.81 -4.34
CA ASN A 18 -13.08 10.81 -5.77
C ASN A 18 -11.65 11.25 -6.00
N GLU A 19 -11.17 12.23 -5.24
CA GLU A 19 -9.77 12.66 -5.34
C GLU A 19 -8.82 11.61 -4.79
N THR A 20 -9.21 10.92 -3.73
CA THR A 20 -8.43 9.78 -3.20
C THR A 20 -8.34 8.68 -4.26
N ALA A 21 -9.43 8.37 -4.94
CA ALA A 21 -9.44 7.36 -5.99
C ALA A 21 -8.58 7.79 -7.19
N SER A 22 -8.60 9.08 -7.55
CA SER A 22 -7.76 9.61 -8.62
C SER A 22 -6.28 9.45 -8.29
N LEU A 23 -5.90 9.74 -7.06
CA LEU A 23 -4.53 9.55 -6.59
C LEU A 23 -4.12 8.09 -6.66
N ALA A 24 -4.98 7.19 -6.19
CA ALA A 24 -4.72 5.76 -6.24
C ALA A 24 -4.54 5.27 -7.67
N THR A 25 -5.34 5.79 -8.61
CA THR A 25 -5.24 5.44 -10.03
C THR A 25 -3.90 5.87 -10.62
N GLN A 26 -3.41 7.05 -10.24
CA GLN A 26 -2.10 7.51 -10.70
C GLN A 26 -0.98 6.58 -10.23
N PHE A 27 -1.02 6.14 -8.98
CA PHE A 27 -0.04 5.19 -8.45
C PHE A 27 -0.16 3.83 -9.14
N ALA A 28 -1.39 3.36 -9.37
CA ALA A 28 -1.60 2.10 -10.05
C ALA A 28 -0.98 2.10 -11.45
N SER A 29 -1.16 3.19 -12.18
CA SER A 29 -0.59 3.32 -13.52
C SER A 29 0.93 3.26 -13.51
N ARG A 30 1.56 3.90 -12.52
CA ARG A 30 3.03 3.92 -12.43
C ARG A 30 3.61 2.57 -11.99
N LEU A 31 2.97 1.93 -11.03
CA LEU A 31 3.51 0.70 -10.44
C LEU A 31 3.23 -0.53 -11.29
N THR A 32 2.21 -0.48 -12.14
CA THR A 32 1.88 -1.59 -13.05
C THR A 32 2.35 -1.35 -14.47
N ALA A 33 3.01 -0.22 -14.74
CA ALA A 33 3.50 0.07 -16.07
C ALA A 33 4.53 -0.97 -16.48
N THR A 34 4.33 -1.57 -17.66
CA THR A 34 5.33 -2.44 -18.25
C THR A 34 6.42 -1.58 -18.87
N ASP A 35 7.67 -1.89 -18.55
CA ASP A 35 8.77 -1.27 -19.24
C ASP A 35 8.86 -1.92 -20.62
N SER A 36 8.47 -1.18 -21.64
CA SER A 36 8.45 -1.70 -23.01
C SER A 36 9.84 -2.03 -23.54
N ALA A 37 10.90 -1.51 -22.92
CA ALA A 37 12.27 -1.79 -23.34
C ALA A 37 12.77 -3.13 -22.84
N THR A 38 12.29 -3.62 -21.70
CA THR A 38 12.76 -4.86 -21.08
C THR A 38 11.73 -5.97 -21.09
N GLU A 39 10.49 -5.67 -21.43
CA GLU A 39 9.34 -6.59 -21.36
C GLU A 39 9.11 -7.17 -19.96
N THR A 40 9.80 -6.66 -18.96
CA THR A 40 9.57 -7.07 -17.59
C THR A 40 8.51 -6.17 -16.97
N ALA A 41 7.43 -6.78 -16.50
CA ALA A 41 6.47 -6.08 -15.67
C ALA A 41 7.22 -5.53 -14.46
N SER A 42 6.85 -4.31 -14.05
CA SER A 42 7.31 -3.80 -12.77
C SER A 42 7.05 -4.87 -11.72
N SER A 43 8.09 -5.32 -11.06
CA SER A 43 8.07 -6.59 -10.36
C SER A 43 7.60 -6.50 -8.92
N GLY A 44 7.06 -5.37 -8.50
CA GLY A 44 6.49 -5.27 -7.17
C GLY A 44 6.83 -3.96 -6.51
N GLY A 45 6.37 -3.82 -5.28
CA GLY A 45 6.63 -2.64 -4.46
C GLY A 45 5.84 -2.72 -3.18
N HIS A 46 6.34 -2.06 -2.14
CA HIS A 46 5.67 -2.00 -0.85
C HIS A 46 5.14 -0.59 -0.62
N ILE A 47 3.83 -0.49 -0.42
CA ILE A 47 3.15 0.76 -0.12
C ILE A 47 2.63 0.69 1.30
N TYR A 48 3.10 1.59 2.17
CA TYR A 48 2.64 1.66 3.55
C TYR A 48 1.62 2.78 3.67
N LEU A 49 0.49 2.46 4.30
CA LEU A 49 -0.63 3.38 4.48
C LEU A 49 -0.78 3.70 5.96
N ARG A 50 -0.59 4.96 6.31
CA ARG A 50 -0.68 5.45 7.69
C ARG A 50 -1.85 6.40 7.84
N GLY A 51 -2.40 6.46 9.02
CA GLY A 51 -3.49 7.38 9.35
C GLY A 51 -4.43 6.76 10.37
N ASP A 52 -5.20 7.61 11.02
CA ASP A 52 -6.18 7.18 12.01
C ASP A 52 -7.30 6.36 11.37
N LEU A 53 -8.08 5.67 12.20
CA LEU A 53 -9.26 4.96 11.75
C LEU A 53 -10.17 5.89 10.97
N GLY A 54 -10.63 5.45 9.82
CA GLY A 54 -11.52 6.23 8.97
C GLY A 54 -10.85 7.29 8.13
N ALA A 55 -9.51 7.41 8.18
CA ALA A 55 -8.79 8.44 7.41
C ALA A 55 -8.76 8.17 5.91
N GLY A 56 -9.18 6.98 5.47
CA GLY A 56 -9.26 6.65 4.05
C GLY A 56 -8.25 5.65 3.53
N LYS A 57 -7.51 4.98 4.41
CA LYS A 57 -6.49 4.00 4.02
C LYS A 57 -7.09 2.85 3.21
N THR A 58 -8.17 2.26 3.71
CA THR A 58 -8.84 1.14 3.02
C THR A 58 -9.48 1.61 1.72
N SER A 59 -10.04 2.82 1.71
CA SER A 59 -10.61 3.40 0.47
C SER A 59 -9.54 3.58 -0.59
N PHE A 60 -8.37 4.07 -0.19
CA PHE A 60 -7.23 4.20 -1.11
C PHE A 60 -6.81 2.83 -1.64
N ALA A 61 -6.63 1.85 -0.76
CA ALA A 61 -6.20 0.51 -1.15
C ALA A 61 -7.19 -0.13 -2.13
N ARG A 62 -8.49 0.00 -1.84
CA ARG A 62 -9.53 -0.53 -2.73
C ARG A 62 -9.50 0.14 -4.10
N ALA A 63 -9.39 1.46 -4.14
CA ALA A 63 -9.32 2.19 -5.41
C ALA A 63 -8.07 1.83 -6.19
N PHE A 64 -6.94 1.66 -5.51
CA PHE A 64 -5.69 1.21 -6.12
C PHE A 64 -5.84 -0.17 -6.77
N LEU A 65 -6.39 -1.12 -6.04
CA LEU A 65 -6.60 -2.49 -6.55
C LEU A 65 -7.55 -2.49 -7.76
N ARG A 66 -8.63 -1.70 -7.69
CA ARG A 66 -9.56 -1.56 -8.83
C ARG A 66 -8.85 -1.01 -10.06
N ALA A 67 -8.02 0.02 -9.86
CA ALA A 67 -7.28 0.64 -10.96
C ALA A 67 -6.25 -0.32 -11.56
N CYS A 68 -5.74 -1.25 -10.77
CA CYS A 68 -4.81 -2.28 -11.24
C CYS A 68 -5.51 -3.41 -11.99
N GLY A 69 -6.84 -3.45 -11.98
CA GLY A 69 -7.60 -4.45 -12.72
C GLY A 69 -8.27 -5.53 -11.88
N VAL A 70 -8.19 -5.42 -10.57
CA VAL A 70 -8.88 -6.38 -9.69
C VAL A 70 -10.38 -6.22 -9.88
N SER A 71 -11.05 -7.30 -10.29
CA SER A 71 -12.50 -7.35 -10.48
C SER A 71 -13.15 -8.15 -9.34
N GLY A 72 -14.47 -8.05 -9.25
CA GLY A 72 -15.19 -8.74 -8.20
C GLY A 72 -15.13 -8.02 -6.88
N ARG A 73 -15.36 -8.75 -5.81
CA ARG A 73 -15.43 -8.17 -4.47
C ARG A 73 -14.03 -7.94 -3.90
N ILE A 74 -13.77 -6.73 -3.46
CA ILE A 74 -12.56 -6.40 -2.71
C ILE A 74 -12.95 -6.29 -1.24
N LYS A 75 -12.40 -7.17 -0.42
CA LYS A 75 -12.70 -7.23 1.01
C LYS A 75 -11.71 -6.40 1.80
N SER A 76 -12.17 -5.86 2.94
CA SER A 76 -11.25 -5.27 3.90
C SER A 76 -10.50 -6.39 4.62
N PRO A 77 -9.17 -6.29 4.82
CA PRO A 77 -8.41 -7.32 5.54
C PRO A 77 -8.49 -7.18 7.05
N SER A 78 -9.42 -6.39 7.59
CA SER A 78 -9.48 -6.09 9.02
C SER A 78 -9.56 -7.33 9.92
N TYR A 79 -10.25 -8.37 9.47
CA TYR A 79 -10.38 -9.62 10.23
C TYR A 79 -9.47 -10.72 9.73
N ALA A 80 -9.29 -10.81 8.42
CA ALA A 80 -8.45 -11.84 7.81
C ALA A 80 -6.96 -11.51 7.92
N LEU A 81 -6.61 -10.26 8.19
CA LEU A 81 -5.25 -9.71 8.22
C LEU A 81 -4.61 -9.64 6.84
N LEU A 82 -5.00 -10.47 5.92
CA LEU A 82 -4.44 -10.56 4.57
C LEU A 82 -5.55 -10.89 3.57
N GLU A 83 -5.59 -10.14 2.49
CA GLU A 83 -6.35 -10.49 1.29
C GLU A 83 -5.39 -10.48 0.10
N SER A 84 -5.53 -11.44 -0.79
CA SER A 84 -4.66 -11.55 -1.96
C SER A 84 -5.45 -11.52 -3.25
N TYR A 85 -4.84 -10.97 -4.29
CA TYR A 85 -5.46 -10.83 -5.59
C TYR A 85 -4.43 -11.12 -6.68
N LYS A 86 -4.91 -11.57 -7.84
CA LYS A 86 -4.06 -11.82 -8.98
C LYS A 86 -4.70 -11.21 -10.23
N VAL A 87 -3.91 -10.44 -10.98
CA VAL A 87 -4.33 -9.86 -12.25
C VAL A 87 -3.24 -10.19 -13.28
N SER A 88 -3.56 -11.03 -14.26
CA SER A 88 -2.57 -11.55 -15.22
C SER A 88 -1.43 -12.23 -14.47
N ASN A 89 -0.20 -11.73 -14.61
CA ASN A 89 0.97 -12.27 -13.92
C ASN A 89 1.36 -11.48 -12.69
N LEU A 90 0.53 -10.50 -12.28
CA LEU A 90 0.81 -9.67 -11.12
C LEU A 90 0.05 -10.17 -9.90
N TYR A 91 0.74 -10.22 -8.77
CA TYR A 91 0.15 -10.56 -7.48
C TYR A 91 0.07 -9.32 -6.61
N PHE A 92 -1.03 -9.23 -5.86
CA PHE A 92 -1.29 -8.12 -4.96
C PHE A 92 -1.67 -8.68 -3.59
N TYR A 93 -1.09 -8.08 -2.54
CA TYR A 93 -1.44 -8.43 -1.17
C TYR A 93 -1.87 -7.17 -0.44
N HIS A 94 -2.94 -7.26 0.32
CA HIS A 94 -3.44 -6.18 1.15
C HIS A 94 -3.46 -6.67 2.59
N LEU A 95 -2.66 -6.05 3.45
CA LEU A 95 -2.46 -6.42 4.84
C LEU A 95 -2.95 -5.31 5.75
N ASP A 96 -3.49 -5.69 6.91
CA ASP A 96 -3.93 -4.74 7.93
C ASP A 96 -3.43 -5.23 9.29
N PHE A 97 -2.53 -4.47 9.90
CA PHE A 97 -1.90 -4.84 11.17
C PHE A 97 -2.54 -4.15 12.38
N TYR A 98 -3.70 -3.49 12.19
CA TYR A 98 -4.33 -2.74 13.28
C TYR A 98 -4.53 -3.60 14.54
N ARG A 99 -4.86 -4.87 14.37
CA ARG A 99 -5.16 -5.78 15.47
C ARG A 99 -3.95 -6.46 16.08
N PHE A 100 -2.76 -6.23 15.53
CA PHE A 100 -1.55 -6.81 16.10
C PHE A 100 -1.20 -6.09 17.41
N SER A 101 -1.05 -6.88 18.48
CA SER A 101 -0.59 -6.40 19.77
C SER A 101 0.91 -6.62 19.96
N ASP A 102 1.49 -7.59 19.27
CA ASP A 102 2.92 -7.92 19.29
C ASP A 102 3.41 -7.99 17.84
N PRO A 103 4.44 -7.18 17.48
CA PRO A 103 4.96 -7.20 16.11
C PRO A 103 5.40 -8.56 15.60
N ARG A 104 5.71 -9.50 16.48
CA ARG A 104 6.13 -10.84 16.05
C ARG A 104 5.00 -11.67 15.45
N GLU A 105 3.74 -11.25 15.64
CA GLU A 105 2.60 -11.98 15.11
C GLU A 105 2.65 -12.11 13.58
N TRP A 106 3.15 -11.09 12.88
CA TRP A 106 3.21 -11.15 11.44
C TRP A 106 4.27 -12.14 10.95
N ILE A 107 5.35 -12.33 11.73
CA ILE A 107 6.36 -13.34 11.40
C ILE A 107 5.76 -14.75 11.55
N ASP A 108 5.06 -14.97 12.66
CA ASP A 108 4.46 -16.28 12.96
C ASP A 108 3.38 -16.63 11.93
N ALA A 109 2.71 -15.63 11.37
CA ALA A 109 1.69 -15.84 10.35
C ALA A 109 2.26 -16.06 8.95
N GLY A 110 3.59 -16.00 8.79
CA GLY A 110 4.22 -16.21 7.49
C GLY A 110 4.21 -15.02 6.56
N PHE A 111 3.82 -13.85 7.03
CA PHE A 111 3.74 -12.66 6.19
C PHE A 111 5.10 -12.18 5.70
N ARG A 112 6.16 -12.57 6.40
CA ARG A 112 7.52 -12.22 6.00
C ARG A 112 7.87 -12.74 4.61
N ASP A 113 7.42 -13.95 4.30
CA ASP A 113 7.68 -14.55 2.99
C ASP A 113 6.95 -13.77 1.89
N ILE A 114 5.75 -13.27 2.18
CA ILE A 114 4.97 -12.45 1.25
C ILE A 114 5.74 -11.19 0.86
N LEU A 115 6.42 -10.56 1.82
CA LEU A 115 7.18 -9.34 1.56
C LEU A 115 8.41 -9.57 0.69
N GLN A 116 8.84 -10.82 0.54
CA GLN A 116 9.97 -11.18 -0.31
C GLN A 116 9.51 -11.61 -1.70
N GLU A 117 8.22 -11.77 -1.91
CA GLU A 117 7.69 -12.15 -3.21
C GLU A 117 7.69 -10.99 -4.18
N ASN A 118 7.65 -11.34 -5.46
CA ASN A 118 7.55 -10.39 -6.55
C ASN A 118 6.10 -9.94 -6.70
N ALA A 119 5.65 -9.06 -5.81
CA ALA A 119 4.25 -8.64 -5.70
C ALA A 119 4.15 -7.20 -5.24
N ILE A 120 3.00 -6.60 -5.47
CA ILE A 120 2.68 -5.28 -4.92
C ILE A 120 1.96 -5.52 -3.60
N VAL A 121 2.48 -4.94 -2.53
CA VAL A 121 1.99 -5.14 -1.18
C VAL A 121 1.54 -3.81 -0.59
N LEU A 122 0.28 -3.76 -0.17
CA LEU A 122 -0.31 -2.62 0.52
C LEU A 122 -0.45 -2.99 2.00
N ILE A 123 0.13 -2.19 2.89
CA ILE A 123 0.09 -2.47 4.33
C ILE A 123 -0.53 -1.28 5.06
N GLU A 124 -1.67 -1.51 5.72
CA GLU A 124 -2.28 -0.56 6.64
C GLU A 124 -1.73 -0.82 8.04
N TRP A 125 -1.52 0.25 8.81
CA TRP A 125 -0.97 0.18 10.17
C TRP A 125 0.40 -0.48 10.22
N PRO A 126 1.34 -0.06 9.36
CA PRO A 126 2.69 -0.68 9.38
C PRO A 126 3.42 -0.46 10.70
N GLU A 127 3.08 0.59 11.44
CA GLU A 127 3.70 0.90 12.73
C GLU A 127 3.46 -0.19 13.77
N GLN A 128 2.42 -1.02 13.60
CA GLN A 128 2.16 -2.13 14.51
C GLN A 128 3.18 -3.27 14.36
N ALA A 129 3.94 -3.27 13.29
CA ALA A 129 5.04 -4.22 13.09
C ALA A 129 6.37 -3.48 12.97
N ALA A 130 6.49 -2.33 13.62
CA ALA A 130 7.67 -1.49 13.56
C ALA A 130 8.93 -2.25 13.98
N GLY A 131 10.01 -2.03 13.24
CA GLY A 131 11.29 -2.70 13.48
C GLY A 131 11.41 -4.06 12.81
N LEU A 132 10.32 -4.64 12.32
CA LEU A 132 10.33 -5.95 11.67
C LEU A 132 10.01 -5.87 10.18
N LEU A 133 9.44 -4.77 9.72
CA LEU A 133 9.12 -4.58 8.31
C LEU A 133 10.30 -3.95 7.56
N PRO A 134 10.50 -4.33 6.29
CA PRO A 134 11.47 -3.62 5.46
C PRO A 134 10.99 -2.19 5.20
N PRO A 135 11.90 -1.28 4.81
CA PRO A 135 11.48 0.08 4.41
C PRO A 135 10.52 0.02 3.21
N PRO A 136 9.53 0.91 3.14
CA PRO A 136 8.61 0.91 2.02
C PRO A 136 9.23 1.55 0.78
N ASP A 137 8.64 1.29 -0.38
CA ASP A 137 8.97 2.06 -1.59
C ASP A 137 8.20 3.38 -1.59
N ILE A 138 6.97 3.35 -1.13
CA ILE A 138 6.11 4.53 -1.02
C ILE A 138 5.40 4.47 0.33
N GLU A 139 5.33 5.62 0.99
CA GLU A 139 4.54 5.76 2.21
C GLU A 139 3.52 6.86 2.02
N ILE A 140 2.27 6.58 2.33
CA ILE A 140 1.17 7.54 2.22
C ILE A 140 0.57 7.71 3.60
N SER A 141 0.59 8.95 4.10
CA SER A 141 -0.05 9.31 5.37
C SER A 141 -1.29 10.14 5.09
N LEU A 142 -2.41 9.73 5.64
CA LEU A 142 -3.69 10.41 5.49
C LEU A 142 -4.15 10.94 6.84
N GLU A 143 -4.49 12.24 6.88
CA GLU A 143 -4.97 12.90 8.09
C GLU A 143 -6.28 13.62 7.81
N TYR A 144 -7.17 13.64 8.78
CA TYR A 144 -8.39 14.43 8.68
C TYR A 144 -8.04 15.91 8.56
N ALA A 145 -8.74 16.61 7.66
CA ALA A 145 -8.55 18.04 7.44
C ALA A 145 -9.88 18.64 6.99
N ASP A 146 -10.57 19.32 7.89
CA ASP A 146 -11.89 19.89 7.62
C ASP A 146 -12.84 18.84 7.02
N GLU A 147 -13.29 19.05 5.78
CA GLU A 147 -14.19 18.11 5.11
C GLU A 147 -13.44 17.08 4.25
N GLY A 148 -12.12 17.18 4.16
CA GLY A 148 -11.32 16.31 3.33
C GLY A 148 -10.21 15.62 4.10
N ARG A 149 -9.12 15.37 3.39
CA ARG A 149 -7.93 14.72 3.95
C ARG A 149 -6.68 15.41 3.44
N ASN A 150 -5.69 15.56 4.33
CA ASN A 150 -4.34 15.89 3.92
C ASN A 150 -3.58 14.60 3.65
N ALA A 151 -2.96 14.52 2.50
CA ALA A 151 -2.13 13.37 2.14
C ALA A 151 -0.67 13.80 2.04
N ARG A 152 0.20 13.05 2.69
CA ARG A 152 1.64 13.19 2.55
C ARG A 152 2.19 11.93 1.92
N ILE A 153 2.83 12.07 0.79
CA ILE A 153 3.32 10.95 0.00
C ILE A 153 4.84 11.05 -0.05
N THR A 154 5.51 10.03 0.45
CA THR A 154 6.96 9.97 0.48
C THR A 154 7.42 8.78 -0.36
N ALA A 155 8.28 9.04 -1.34
CA ALA A 155 8.93 8.00 -2.13
C ALA A 155 10.34 7.80 -1.58
N TYR A 156 10.77 6.55 -1.53
CA TYR A 156 12.07 6.18 -0.98
C TYR A 156 12.95 5.57 -2.06
N SER A 157 14.27 5.73 -1.91
CA SER A 157 15.25 5.14 -2.80
C SER A 157 15.29 3.62 -2.66
N ASN A 158 15.62 2.97 -3.74
CA ASN A 158 15.89 1.53 -3.72
C ASN A 158 17.26 1.23 -3.09
#